data_fbb4d93f87a64e8a10922fbc6db4da8c
#
_entry.id   fbb4d93f87a64e8a10922fbc6db4da8c
#
_cell.length_a   1.000
_cell.length_b   1.000
_cell.length_c   1.000
_cell.angle_alpha   90.00
_cell.angle_beta   90.00
_cell.angle_gamma   90.00
#
_symmetry.space_group_name_H-M   'P 1'
#
loop_
_entity.id
_entity.type
_entity.pdbx_description
1 polymer ?
#
loop_
_entity_poly.entity_id
_entity_poly.type
_entity_poly.pdbx_seq_one_letter_code
_entity_poly.pdbx_strand_id
1 'polypeptide(L)'
;MKNRRQFLKGTAIGAAGALILPKVFTRSISNKTNPYSQSGFPMVISTWNHGIAANEVAMQILNGGGRAIDAVEQGVRLTEADPESMSVGYGGLPDRDGHVTLDACIMDHTGNCGAVSYLEHIKHPISVARKVMDETPHVMLSGKGALDFALAKGFPKEDLLTDKARQKWEEWKKDSQYQPIINVENHDTIGLLALDKKGDISGACTTSGLSFKMHGRVGDSPIIGAGMFVDNEVGGCCATGMGEAVMKT
;
A
#
# COMPACT_ATOMS: atom_id res chain seq x y z
N MET A 1 -17.41 -10.71 37.68
CA MET A 1 -17.57 -10.96 36.21
C MET A 1 -19.00 -11.34 35.94
N LYS A 2 -19.73 -10.55 35.13
CA LYS A 2 -21.12 -10.88 34.75
C LYS A 2 -21.09 -12.05 33.75
N ASN A 3 -21.86 -13.11 34.00
CA ASN A 3 -21.89 -14.27 33.11
C ASN A 3 -22.80 -14.02 31.88
N ARG A 4 -22.62 -14.82 30.81
CA ARG A 4 -23.36 -14.70 29.52
C ARG A 4 -24.90 -14.64 29.70
N ARG A 5 -25.45 -15.33 30.71
CA ARG A 5 -26.90 -15.34 31.00
C ARG A 5 -27.41 -13.98 31.53
N GLN A 6 -26.59 -13.27 32.28
CA GLN A 6 -26.95 -11.93 32.80
C GLN A 6 -26.88 -10.87 31.72
N PHE A 7 -25.98 -11.03 30.76
CA PHE A 7 -25.90 -10.17 29.59
C PHE A 7 -27.15 -10.31 28.68
N LEU A 8 -27.57 -11.54 28.37
CA LEU A 8 -28.76 -11.82 27.57
C LEU A 8 -30.07 -11.39 28.21
N LYS A 9 -30.18 -11.46 29.55
CA LYS A 9 -31.36 -10.95 30.27
C LYS A 9 -31.45 -9.43 30.25
N GLY A 10 -30.31 -8.72 30.28
CA GLY A 10 -30.27 -7.28 30.16
C GLY A 10 -30.70 -6.76 28.76
N THR A 11 -30.41 -7.52 27.70
CA THR A 11 -30.81 -7.17 26.31
C THR A 11 -32.29 -7.45 26.03
N ALA A 12 -32.89 -8.48 26.67
CA ALA A 12 -34.31 -8.82 26.45
C ALA A 12 -35.29 -7.81 27.11
N ILE A 13 -34.89 -7.12 28.16
CA ILE A 13 -35.74 -6.11 28.84
C ILE A 13 -35.70 -4.76 28.09
N GLY A 14 -34.61 -4.50 27.31
CA GLY A 14 -34.50 -3.30 26.47
C GLY A 14 -35.35 -3.32 25.18
N ALA A 15 -35.77 -4.50 24.73
CA ALA A 15 -36.48 -4.66 23.47
C ALA A 15 -38.01 -4.45 23.53
N ALA A 16 -38.61 -4.36 24.72
CA ALA A 16 -40.05 -4.23 24.88
C ALA A 16 -40.56 -2.78 25.04
N GLY A 17 -39.69 -1.77 24.98
CA GLY A 17 -40.02 -0.40 25.33
C GLY A 17 -39.75 0.70 24.28
N ALA A 18 -39.40 0.39 23.03
CA ALA A 18 -39.09 1.43 22.07
C ALA A 18 -39.51 1.05 20.64
N LEU A 19 -40.80 1.11 20.36
CA LEU A 19 -41.30 1.48 19.03
C LEU A 19 -41.15 3.00 18.86
N ILE A 20 -39.93 3.48 19.01
CA ILE A 20 -39.49 4.74 18.45
C ILE A 20 -38.77 4.34 17.18
N LEU A 21 -39.39 4.64 16.04
CA LEU A 21 -38.74 4.59 14.73
C LEU A 21 -37.32 5.12 14.89
N PRO A 22 -36.28 4.36 14.47
CA PRO A 22 -34.95 4.92 14.45
C PRO A 22 -35.07 6.15 13.54
N LYS A 23 -34.88 7.35 14.09
CA LYS A 23 -34.42 8.46 13.27
C LYS A 23 -33.19 7.89 12.56
N VAL A 24 -33.39 7.56 11.28
CA VAL A 24 -32.27 7.37 10.39
C VAL A 24 -31.45 8.62 10.61
N PHE A 25 -30.32 8.45 11.28
CA PHE A 25 -29.25 9.43 11.26
C PHE A 25 -28.80 9.42 9.80
N THR A 26 -29.58 10.10 8.96
CA THR A 26 -29.02 10.63 7.74
C THR A 26 -27.93 11.57 8.25
N ARG A 27 -26.71 11.04 8.30
CA ARG A 27 -25.53 11.87 8.40
C ARG A 27 -25.70 12.85 7.26
N SER A 28 -26.16 14.05 7.59
CA SER A 28 -26.18 15.16 6.64
C SER A 28 -24.76 15.16 6.11
N ILE A 29 -24.57 14.77 4.84
CA ILE A 29 -23.33 15.00 4.14
C ILE A 29 -23.26 16.52 4.09
N SER A 30 -22.74 17.10 5.15
CA SER A 30 -22.30 18.47 5.12
C SER A 30 -21.32 18.50 3.94
N ASN A 31 -21.66 19.24 2.90
CA ASN A 31 -20.70 19.70 1.91
C ASN A 31 -19.71 20.63 2.64
N LYS A 32 -18.90 20.02 3.53
CA LYS A 32 -17.71 20.71 4.02
C LYS A 32 -16.79 20.77 2.80
N THR A 33 -16.73 21.94 2.22
CA THR A 33 -15.70 22.28 1.24
C THR A 33 -14.38 21.90 1.88
N ASN A 34 -13.68 20.95 1.26
CA ASN A 34 -12.34 20.55 1.68
C ASN A 34 -11.49 21.84 1.79
N PRO A 35 -10.94 22.19 2.96
CA PRO A 35 -10.17 23.42 3.12
C PRO A 35 -8.98 23.50 2.17
N TYR A 36 -8.51 22.38 1.65
CA TYR A 36 -7.43 22.30 0.66
C TYR A 36 -7.90 22.52 -0.78
N SER A 37 -9.21 22.48 -1.07
CA SER A 37 -9.75 22.78 -2.41
C SER A 37 -9.52 24.23 -2.87
N GLN A 38 -9.12 25.10 -1.95
CA GLN A 38 -8.82 26.52 -2.24
C GLN A 38 -7.35 26.78 -2.58
N SER A 39 -6.44 25.81 -2.36
CA SER A 39 -5.01 26.04 -2.64
C SER A 39 -4.70 26.04 -4.16
N GLY A 40 -5.56 25.46 -4.98
CA GLY A 40 -5.45 25.48 -6.46
C GLY A 40 -4.19 24.82 -7.03
N PHE A 41 -3.28 24.36 -6.19
CA PHE A 41 -2.01 23.80 -6.59
C PHE A 41 -1.97 22.30 -6.26
N PRO A 42 -1.78 21.41 -7.27
CA PRO A 42 -1.51 20.02 -7.02
C PRO A 42 -0.18 19.85 -6.27
N MET A 43 -0.11 18.81 -5.43
CA MET A 43 1.08 18.52 -4.65
C MET A 43 1.38 17.03 -4.69
N VAL A 44 2.67 16.70 -4.68
CA VAL A 44 3.17 15.33 -4.54
C VAL A 44 4.29 15.30 -3.52
N ILE A 45 4.29 14.31 -2.67
CA ILE A 45 5.38 14.03 -1.74
C ILE A 45 5.65 12.53 -1.72
N SER A 46 6.92 12.14 -1.67
CA SER A 46 7.32 10.74 -1.58
C SER A 46 8.49 10.56 -0.63
N THR A 47 8.72 9.32 -0.24
CA THR A 47 9.88 8.92 0.55
C THR A 47 11.10 8.78 -0.34
N TRP A 48 12.29 9.06 0.22
CA TRP A 48 13.62 8.79 -0.32
C TRP A 48 13.97 9.45 -1.68
N ASN A 49 15.25 9.36 -2.07
CA ASN A 49 15.76 10.00 -3.27
C ASN A 49 15.17 9.41 -4.57
N HIS A 50 14.87 8.11 -4.61
CA HIS A 50 14.24 7.48 -5.77
C HIS A 50 12.80 7.99 -6.01
N GLY A 51 12.17 8.56 -4.99
CA GLY A 51 10.87 9.21 -5.11
C GLY A 51 10.87 10.49 -5.93
N ILE A 52 12.02 11.14 -6.18
CA ILE A 52 12.09 12.39 -6.97
C ILE A 52 11.55 12.17 -8.39
N ALA A 53 12.04 11.14 -9.08
CA ALA A 53 11.57 10.81 -10.42
C ALA A 53 10.09 10.37 -10.43
N ALA A 54 9.65 9.64 -9.41
CA ALA A 54 8.24 9.27 -9.23
C ALA A 54 7.35 10.51 -9.04
N ASN A 55 7.81 11.51 -8.29
CA ASN A 55 7.10 12.78 -8.10
C ASN A 55 6.95 13.55 -9.42
N GLU A 56 7.96 13.54 -10.29
CA GLU A 56 7.88 14.18 -11.60
C GLU A 56 6.77 13.55 -12.46
N VAL A 57 6.71 12.23 -12.53
CA VAL A 57 5.65 11.51 -13.27
C VAL A 57 4.28 11.82 -12.68
N ALA A 58 4.14 11.76 -11.37
CA ALA A 58 2.87 12.07 -10.70
C ALA A 58 2.43 13.52 -10.93
N MET A 59 3.35 14.49 -10.84
CA MET A 59 3.08 15.90 -11.12
C MET A 59 2.67 16.17 -12.56
N GLN A 60 3.23 15.46 -13.54
CA GLN A 60 2.80 15.60 -14.95
C GLN A 60 1.32 15.22 -15.11
N ILE A 61 0.87 14.13 -14.44
CA ILE A 61 -0.53 13.70 -14.47
C ILE A 61 -1.43 14.77 -13.82
N LEU A 62 -1.05 15.26 -12.64
CA LEU A 62 -1.83 16.25 -11.90
C LEU A 62 -1.92 17.59 -12.64
N ASN A 63 -0.83 18.03 -13.25
CA ASN A 63 -0.80 19.26 -14.06
C ASN A 63 -1.71 19.14 -15.29
N GLY A 64 -1.80 17.92 -15.88
CA GLY A 64 -2.74 17.59 -16.95
C GLY A 64 -4.21 17.51 -16.50
N GLY A 65 -4.51 17.68 -15.20
CA GLY A 65 -5.86 17.58 -14.65
C GLY A 65 -6.28 16.14 -14.31
N GLY A 66 -5.34 15.20 -14.23
CA GLY A 66 -5.55 13.83 -13.80
C GLY A 66 -5.86 13.72 -12.30
N ARG A 67 -6.39 12.57 -11.88
CA ARG A 67 -6.78 12.30 -10.49
C ARG A 67 -5.54 11.93 -9.64
N ALA A 68 -5.59 12.24 -8.35
CA ALA A 68 -4.54 11.89 -7.41
C ALA A 68 -4.22 10.38 -7.41
N ILE A 69 -5.25 9.52 -7.48
CA ILE A 69 -5.09 8.07 -7.49
C ILE A 69 -4.32 7.55 -8.72
N ASP A 70 -4.53 8.17 -9.88
CA ASP A 70 -3.81 7.80 -11.11
C ASP A 70 -2.36 8.32 -11.05
N ALA A 71 -2.15 9.47 -10.42
CA ALA A 71 -0.83 10.05 -10.22
C ALA A 71 0.04 9.20 -9.30
N VAL A 72 -0.49 8.74 -8.15
CA VAL A 72 0.29 7.91 -7.22
C VAL A 72 0.61 6.56 -7.84
N GLU A 73 -0.33 5.93 -8.55
CA GLU A 73 -0.09 4.67 -9.23
C GLU A 73 1.05 4.80 -10.25
N GLN A 74 0.94 5.74 -11.19
CA GLN A 74 1.94 5.88 -12.25
C GLN A 74 3.30 6.36 -11.72
N GLY A 75 3.29 7.21 -10.68
CA GLY A 75 4.52 7.65 -10.02
C GLY A 75 5.32 6.47 -9.45
N VAL A 76 4.71 5.63 -8.63
CA VAL A 76 5.45 4.52 -8.00
C VAL A 76 5.79 3.40 -9.00
N ARG A 77 5.02 3.23 -10.08
CA ARG A 77 5.35 2.28 -11.16
C ARG A 77 6.71 2.54 -11.79
N LEU A 78 7.14 3.80 -11.85
CA LEU A 78 8.47 4.13 -12.34
C LEU A 78 9.55 3.47 -11.48
N THR A 79 9.42 3.58 -10.16
CA THR A 79 10.36 2.96 -9.21
C THR A 79 10.25 1.42 -9.23
N GLU A 80 9.04 0.87 -9.36
CA GLU A 80 8.85 -0.59 -9.51
C GLU A 80 9.52 -1.16 -10.76
N ALA A 81 9.67 -0.36 -11.80
CA ALA A 81 10.28 -0.78 -13.07
C ALA A 81 11.80 -0.68 -13.08
N ASP A 82 12.42 0.00 -12.11
CA ASP A 82 13.86 0.25 -12.09
C ASP A 82 14.63 -0.99 -11.61
N PRO A 83 15.42 -1.66 -12.51
CA PRO A 83 16.20 -2.84 -12.15
C PRO A 83 17.37 -2.53 -11.20
N GLU A 84 17.74 -1.26 -11.04
CA GLU A 84 18.83 -0.83 -10.18
C GLU A 84 18.36 -0.53 -8.75
N SER A 85 17.07 -0.43 -8.52
CA SER A 85 16.48 -0.05 -7.23
C SER A 85 16.83 -1.00 -6.09
N MET A 86 16.92 -2.29 -6.34
CA MET A 86 17.19 -3.38 -5.37
C MET A 86 16.31 -3.40 -4.11
N SER A 87 15.32 -2.51 -4.01
CA SER A 87 14.46 -2.36 -2.84
C SER A 87 12.97 -2.28 -3.17
N VAL A 88 12.64 -2.00 -4.44
CA VAL A 88 11.24 -1.88 -4.90
C VAL A 88 11.09 -2.61 -6.23
N GLY A 89 10.08 -3.44 -6.37
CA GLY A 89 9.67 -4.01 -7.65
C GLY A 89 10.73 -4.88 -8.34
N TYR A 90 10.91 -4.63 -9.64
CA TYR A 90 11.85 -5.34 -10.49
C TYR A 90 13.30 -5.07 -10.06
N GLY A 91 14.04 -6.12 -9.79
CA GLY A 91 15.40 -6.02 -9.24
C GLY A 91 15.48 -5.93 -7.73
N GLY A 92 14.34 -5.94 -7.02
CA GLY A 92 14.31 -6.03 -5.56
C GLY A 92 15.08 -7.25 -5.05
N LEU A 93 15.76 -7.10 -3.91
CA LEU A 93 16.49 -8.21 -3.30
C LEU A 93 15.51 -9.31 -2.87
N PRO A 94 15.84 -10.59 -3.12
CA PRO A 94 14.95 -11.69 -2.82
C PRO A 94 14.87 -11.96 -1.31
N ASP A 95 13.97 -12.85 -0.94
CA ASP A 95 13.97 -13.50 0.35
C ASP A 95 15.18 -14.46 0.49
N ARG A 96 15.34 -15.09 1.65
CA ARG A 96 16.46 -16.00 1.91
C ARG A 96 16.53 -17.21 0.97
N ASP A 97 15.37 -17.58 0.41
CA ASP A 97 15.23 -18.76 -0.46
C ASP A 97 15.34 -18.40 -1.96
N GLY A 98 15.54 -17.11 -2.27
CA GLY A 98 15.78 -16.61 -3.64
C GLY A 98 14.54 -16.11 -4.37
N HIS A 99 13.41 -15.94 -3.70
CA HIS A 99 12.17 -15.46 -4.28
C HIS A 99 12.04 -13.93 -4.12
N VAL A 100 11.82 -13.22 -5.22
CA VAL A 100 11.45 -11.80 -5.18
C VAL A 100 9.95 -11.72 -4.93
N THR A 101 9.57 -11.25 -3.74
CA THR A 101 8.18 -11.12 -3.31
C THR A 101 7.87 -9.65 -3.05
N LEU A 102 6.76 -9.17 -3.61
CA LEU A 102 6.39 -7.78 -3.66
C LEU A 102 5.12 -7.52 -2.85
N ASP A 103 5.10 -6.36 -2.19
CA ASP A 103 4.00 -5.88 -1.38
C ASP A 103 3.59 -4.48 -1.87
N ALA A 104 2.30 -4.21 -1.96
CA ALA A 104 1.81 -2.87 -2.31
C ALA A 104 0.42 -2.59 -1.75
N CYS A 105 0.14 -1.32 -1.46
CA CYS A 105 -1.21 -0.83 -1.21
C CYS A 105 -1.46 0.53 -1.85
N ILE A 106 -2.72 0.80 -2.16
CA ILE A 106 -3.20 2.03 -2.76
C ILE A 106 -4.53 2.43 -2.12
N MET A 107 -4.76 3.72 -1.94
CA MET A 107 -5.98 4.23 -1.32
C MET A 107 -6.37 5.58 -1.91
N ASP A 108 -7.68 5.79 -2.14
CA ASP A 108 -8.23 7.03 -2.64
C ASP A 108 -8.89 7.88 -1.54
N HIS A 109 -9.29 9.07 -1.90
CA HIS A 109 -9.92 10.09 -1.04
C HIS A 109 -11.28 9.65 -0.45
N THR A 110 -11.94 8.64 -1.00
CA THR A 110 -13.23 8.14 -0.51
C THR A 110 -13.08 7.07 0.57
N GLY A 111 -11.85 6.67 0.87
CA GLY A 111 -11.54 5.54 1.75
C GLY A 111 -11.53 4.20 1.02
N ASN A 112 -11.70 4.19 -0.31
CA ASN A 112 -11.59 2.98 -1.10
C ASN A 112 -10.12 2.60 -1.25
N CYS A 113 -9.79 1.33 -1.07
CA CYS A 113 -8.40 0.87 -1.05
C CYS A 113 -8.23 -0.54 -1.57
N GLY A 114 -7.01 -0.84 -2.01
CA GLY A 114 -6.61 -2.16 -2.44
C GLY A 114 -5.17 -2.47 -2.08
N ALA A 115 -4.87 -3.75 -1.88
CA ALA A 115 -3.55 -4.20 -1.51
C ALA A 115 -3.22 -5.57 -2.09
N VAL A 116 -1.94 -5.81 -2.27
CA VAL A 116 -1.38 -7.14 -2.52
C VAL A 116 -0.18 -7.38 -1.62
N SER A 117 -0.02 -8.61 -1.13
CA SER A 117 1.14 -9.00 -0.35
C SER A 117 1.72 -10.31 -0.87
N TYR A 118 3.03 -10.45 -0.70
CA TYR A 118 3.74 -11.66 -1.09
C TYR A 118 3.48 -12.06 -2.55
N LEU A 119 3.38 -11.05 -3.43
CA LEU A 119 3.15 -11.24 -4.86
C LEU A 119 4.46 -11.52 -5.58
N GLU A 120 4.54 -12.64 -6.29
CA GLU A 120 5.67 -13.02 -7.13
C GLU A 120 5.38 -12.76 -8.61
N HIS A 121 6.42 -12.62 -9.41
CA HIS A 121 6.38 -12.63 -10.88
C HIS A 121 5.63 -11.48 -11.56
N ILE A 122 5.13 -10.51 -10.85
CA ILE A 122 4.42 -9.36 -11.42
C ILE A 122 5.20 -8.08 -11.14
N LYS A 123 5.69 -7.43 -12.19
CA LYS A 123 6.57 -6.26 -12.13
C LYS A 123 5.94 -5.05 -11.41
N HIS A 124 4.61 -4.88 -11.54
CA HIS A 124 3.88 -3.74 -10.99
C HIS A 124 2.83 -4.16 -9.97
N PRO A 125 3.22 -4.48 -8.72
CA PRO A 125 2.29 -4.87 -7.67
C PRO A 125 1.27 -3.77 -7.36
N ILE A 126 1.63 -2.49 -7.49
CA ILE A 126 0.71 -1.37 -7.24
C ILE A 126 -0.49 -1.40 -8.20
N SER A 127 -0.27 -1.75 -9.46
CA SER A 127 -1.38 -1.85 -10.43
C SER A 127 -2.27 -3.05 -10.17
N VAL A 128 -1.73 -4.14 -9.60
CA VAL A 128 -2.55 -5.26 -9.13
C VAL A 128 -3.37 -4.84 -7.91
N ALA A 129 -2.78 -4.14 -6.94
CA ALA A 129 -3.48 -3.57 -5.80
C ALA A 129 -4.63 -2.63 -6.25
N ARG A 130 -4.38 -1.79 -7.26
CA ARG A 130 -5.40 -0.95 -7.89
C ARG A 130 -6.54 -1.77 -8.49
N LYS A 131 -6.25 -2.86 -9.19
CA LYS A 131 -7.27 -3.78 -9.73
C LYS A 131 -8.06 -4.50 -8.64
N VAL A 132 -7.43 -4.86 -7.51
CA VAL A 132 -8.14 -5.39 -6.35
C VAL A 132 -9.17 -4.38 -5.85
N MET A 133 -8.78 -3.11 -5.69
CA MET A 133 -9.65 -2.02 -5.27
C MET A 133 -10.82 -1.80 -6.23
N ASP A 134 -10.53 -1.70 -7.54
CA ASP A 134 -11.52 -1.25 -8.53
C ASP A 134 -12.46 -2.37 -9.00
N GLU A 135 -12.03 -3.64 -8.94
CA GLU A 135 -12.71 -4.74 -9.64
C GLU A 135 -13.13 -5.88 -8.71
N THR A 136 -12.92 -5.76 -7.40
CA THR A 136 -13.33 -6.80 -6.43
C THR A 136 -13.99 -6.19 -5.19
N PRO A 137 -14.78 -6.96 -4.44
CA PRO A 137 -15.28 -6.52 -3.14
C PRO A 137 -14.23 -6.66 -2.02
N HIS A 138 -13.01 -7.09 -2.34
CA HIS A 138 -11.95 -7.35 -1.36
C HIS A 138 -10.98 -6.18 -1.29
N VAL A 139 -10.36 -6.02 -0.13
CA VAL A 139 -9.32 -5.02 0.08
C VAL A 139 -7.93 -5.58 -0.23
N MET A 140 -7.68 -6.86 0.04
CA MET A 140 -6.34 -7.43 -0.05
C MET A 140 -6.35 -8.86 -0.59
N LEU A 141 -5.41 -9.15 -1.51
CA LEU A 141 -5.07 -10.49 -1.95
C LEU A 141 -3.60 -10.80 -1.62
N SER A 142 -3.26 -12.07 -1.38
CA SER A 142 -1.92 -12.48 -0.98
C SER A 142 -1.40 -13.70 -1.76
N GLY A 143 -0.08 -13.75 -1.96
CA GLY A 143 0.66 -14.90 -2.47
C GLY A 143 0.10 -15.43 -3.80
N LYS A 144 -0.07 -16.75 -3.87
CA LYS A 144 -0.56 -17.41 -5.10
C LYS A 144 -1.93 -16.88 -5.55
N GLY A 145 -2.84 -16.55 -4.63
CA GLY A 145 -4.15 -15.98 -4.98
C GLY A 145 -4.03 -14.62 -5.66
N ALA A 146 -3.11 -13.77 -5.18
CA ALA A 146 -2.82 -12.49 -5.82
C ALA A 146 -2.20 -12.67 -7.22
N LEU A 147 -1.29 -13.65 -7.38
CA LEU A 147 -0.71 -13.99 -8.68
C LEU A 147 -1.77 -14.50 -9.67
N ASP A 148 -2.60 -15.44 -9.26
CA ASP A 148 -3.66 -15.99 -10.11
C ASP A 148 -4.64 -14.88 -10.56
N PHE A 149 -4.99 -13.97 -9.66
CA PHE A 149 -5.80 -12.79 -9.98
C PHE A 149 -5.09 -11.89 -11.00
N ALA A 150 -3.82 -11.56 -10.78
CA ALA A 150 -3.05 -10.71 -11.67
C ALA A 150 -2.97 -11.31 -13.08
N LEU A 151 -2.67 -12.61 -13.20
CA LEU A 151 -2.63 -13.31 -14.49
C LEU A 151 -4.00 -13.29 -15.19
N ALA A 152 -5.08 -13.52 -14.45
CA ALA A 152 -6.45 -13.43 -14.98
C ALA A 152 -6.82 -12.02 -15.45
N LYS A 153 -6.17 -10.97 -14.91
CA LYS A 153 -6.33 -9.58 -15.34
C LYS A 153 -5.35 -9.16 -16.45
N GLY A 154 -4.57 -10.10 -16.98
CA GLY A 154 -3.69 -9.88 -18.14
C GLY A 154 -2.31 -9.30 -17.78
N PHE A 155 -1.90 -9.29 -16.52
CA PHE A 155 -0.53 -8.93 -16.15
C PHE A 155 0.43 -10.02 -16.63
N PRO A 156 1.57 -9.64 -17.26
CA PRO A 156 2.56 -10.62 -17.70
C PRO A 156 3.27 -11.26 -16.51
N LYS A 157 3.60 -12.53 -16.63
CA LYS A 157 4.48 -13.22 -15.68
C LYS A 157 5.93 -12.98 -16.09
N GLU A 158 6.73 -12.43 -15.16
CA GLU A 158 8.14 -12.07 -15.39
C GLU A 158 9.06 -12.71 -14.33
N ASP A 159 10.33 -12.91 -14.65
CA ASP A 159 11.36 -13.20 -13.65
C ASP A 159 11.86 -11.85 -13.10
N LEU A 160 11.66 -11.63 -11.81
CA LEU A 160 11.99 -10.36 -11.16
C LEU A 160 13.39 -10.36 -10.55
N LEU A 161 14.06 -11.51 -10.46
CA LEU A 161 15.40 -11.65 -9.89
C LEU A 161 16.47 -11.29 -10.93
N THR A 162 16.94 -10.05 -10.91
CA THR A 162 18.03 -9.60 -11.78
C THR A 162 19.36 -10.27 -11.42
N ASP A 163 20.31 -10.31 -12.38
CA ASP A 163 21.66 -10.88 -12.14
C ASP A 163 22.37 -10.18 -10.97
N LYS A 164 22.20 -8.87 -10.84
CA LYS A 164 22.76 -8.07 -9.75
C LYS A 164 22.17 -8.46 -8.39
N ALA A 165 20.86 -8.63 -8.31
CA ALA A 165 20.18 -9.06 -7.08
C ALA A 165 20.53 -10.51 -6.73
N ARG A 166 20.66 -11.39 -7.74
CA ARG A 166 21.11 -12.78 -7.59
C ARG A 166 22.52 -12.85 -7.02
N GLN A 167 23.45 -12.07 -7.57
CA GLN A 167 24.83 -12.03 -7.08
C GLN A 167 24.91 -11.63 -5.61
N LYS A 168 24.18 -10.58 -5.20
CA LYS A 168 24.11 -10.15 -3.81
C LYS A 168 23.50 -11.19 -2.88
N TRP A 169 22.49 -11.90 -3.33
CA TRP A 169 21.90 -13.01 -2.59
C TRP A 169 22.87 -14.18 -2.41
N GLU A 170 23.61 -14.54 -3.45
CA GLU A 170 24.64 -15.59 -3.39
C GLU A 170 25.83 -15.21 -2.49
N GLU A 171 26.23 -13.95 -2.49
CA GLU A 171 27.24 -13.41 -1.56
C GLU A 171 26.73 -13.49 -0.12
N TRP A 172 25.50 -13.04 0.14
CA TRP A 172 24.90 -13.09 1.46
C TRP A 172 24.81 -14.53 2.00
N LYS A 173 24.48 -15.52 1.18
CA LYS A 173 24.41 -16.93 1.60
C LYS A 173 25.73 -17.51 2.13
N LYS A 174 26.88 -17.00 1.70
CA LYS A 174 28.19 -17.53 2.12
C LYS A 174 28.47 -17.30 3.61
N ASP A 175 27.98 -16.19 4.14
CA ASP A 175 28.22 -15.76 5.52
C ASP A 175 26.95 -15.77 6.39
N SER A 176 25.84 -16.33 5.87
CA SER A 176 24.52 -16.19 6.47
C SER A 176 24.37 -16.96 7.78
N GLN A 177 24.59 -16.27 8.88
CA GLN A 177 24.03 -16.61 10.19
C GLN A 177 22.64 -15.98 10.37
N TYR A 178 21.78 -16.03 9.40
CA TYR A 178 20.49 -15.36 9.31
C TYR A 178 20.27 -14.24 10.36
N GLN A 179 20.79 -13.09 10.08
CA GLN A 179 20.44 -11.83 10.74
C GLN A 179 19.73 -10.98 9.70
N PRO A 180 18.49 -10.55 9.91
CA PRO A 180 17.86 -9.61 9.00
C PRO A 180 18.70 -8.33 8.98
N ILE A 181 19.27 -8.01 7.82
CA ILE A 181 20.03 -6.77 7.66
C ILE A 181 18.99 -5.65 7.50
N ILE A 182 18.86 -4.83 8.55
CA ILE A 182 18.15 -3.55 8.44
C ILE A 182 19.05 -2.64 7.62
N ASN A 183 18.71 -2.47 6.35
CA ASN A 183 19.46 -1.60 5.49
C ASN A 183 19.03 -0.15 5.72
N VAL A 184 19.72 0.54 6.63
CA VAL A 184 19.45 1.96 6.94
C VAL A 184 19.93 2.87 5.80
N GLU A 185 20.78 2.39 4.90
CA GLU A 185 21.39 3.19 3.82
C GLU A 185 20.74 2.98 2.44
N ASN A 186 20.10 1.83 2.20
CA ASN A 186 19.36 1.56 0.97
C ASN A 186 17.89 1.28 1.33
N HIS A 187 17.10 2.29 1.30
CA HIS A 187 15.73 2.37 1.76
C HIS A 187 14.80 1.50 0.93
N ASP A 188 14.01 0.65 1.60
CA ASP A 188 13.37 -0.53 1.03
C ASP A 188 11.94 -0.31 0.53
N THR A 189 11.43 0.93 0.54
CA THR A 189 10.01 1.19 0.24
C THR A 189 9.82 2.56 -0.38
N ILE A 190 8.96 2.68 -1.38
CA ILE A 190 8.44 3.98 -1.79
C ILE A 190 7.00 4.15 -1.27
N GLY A 191 6.79 5.20 -0.47
CA GLY A 191 5.48 5.77 -0.18
C GLY A 191 5.33 7.06 -0.97
N LEU A 192 4.17 7.27 -1.61
CA LEU A 192 3.87 8.46 -2.38
C LEU A 192 2.44 8.93 -2.09
N LEU A 193 2.30 10.21 -1.78
CA LEU A 193 1.02 10.89 -1.59
C LEU A 193 0.85 11.96 -2.67
N ALA A 194 -0.35 12.10 -3.18
CA ALA A 194 -0.71 13.14 -4.14
C ALA A 194 -2.00 13.85 -3.75
N LEU A 195 -2.03 15.16 -3.97
CA LEU A 195 -3.20 16.03 -3.86
C LEU A 195 -3.49 16.59 -5.24
N ASP A 196 -4.69 16.36 -5.77
CA ASP A 196 -5.07 16.88 -7.08
C ASP A 196 -5.73 18.27 -7.03
N LYS A 197 -6.05 18.82 -8.21
CA LYS A 197 -6.68 20.16 -8.34
C LYS A 197 -8.07 20.25 -7.71
N LYS A 198 -8.72 19.12 -7.40
CA LYS A 198 -10.01 19.09 -6.71
C LYS A 198 -9.87 19.08 -5.20
N GLY A 199 -8.64 18.91 -4.69
CA GLY A 199 -8.34 18.74 -3.29
C GLY A 199 -8.51 17.29 -2.81
N ASP A 200 -8.53 16.32 -3.73
CA ASP A 200 -8.63 14.91 -3.40
C ASP A 200 -7.23 14.34 -3.16
N ILE A 201 -7.06 13.64 -2.03
CA ILE A 201 -5.80 12.99 -1.65
C ILE A 201 -5.84 11.51 -2.02
N SER A 202 -4.74 11.00 -2.53
CA SER A 202 -4.54 9.55 -2.69
C SER A 202 -3.13 9.18 -2.28
N GLY A 203 -2.94 7.91 -1.92
CA GLY A 203 -1.66 7.38 -1.51
C GLY A 203 -1.36 6.02 -2.13
N ALA A 204 -0.07 5.74 -2.30
CA ALA A 204 0.47 4.45 -2.71
C ALA A 204 1.70 4.12 -1.87
N CYS A 205 1.86 2.83 -1.55
CA CYS A 205 3.05 2.30 -0.90
C CYS A 205 3.43 0.98 -1.57
N THR A 206 4.71 0.80 -1.94
CA THR A 206 5.17 -0.43 -2.61
C THR A 206 6.63 -0.75 -2.29
N THR A 207 6.95 -2.04 -2.24
CA THR A 207 8.26 -2.54 -1.80
C THR A 207 8.52 -3.97 -2.26
N SER A 208 9.81 -4.37 -2.28
CA SER A 208 10.21 -5.78 -2.24
C SER A 208 10.41 -6.33 -0.82
N GLY A 209 10.19 -5.49 0.19
CA GLY A 209 10.37 -5.82 1.61
C GLY A 209 11.83 -5.88 2.05
N LEU A 210 12.05 -6.41 3.24
CA LEU A 210 13.39 -6.53 3.82
C LEU A 210 14.25 -7.51 3.01
N SER A 211 15.49 -7.12 2.71
CA SER A 211 16.45 -7.95 1.99
C SER A 211 16.71 -9.27 2.71
N PHE A 212 16.66 -10.38 1.97
CA PHE A 212 16.91 -11.73 2.48
C PHE A 212 16.00 -12.14 3.64
N LYS A 213 14.80 -11.56 3.69
CA LYS A 213 13.75 -11.85 4.67
C LYS A 213 13.41 -13.34 4.73
N MET A 214 12.80 -13.78 5.81
CA MET A 214 12.22 -15.12 5.88
C MET A 214 11.16 -15.28 4.79
N HIS A 215 11.12 -16.46 4.17
CA HIS A 215 10.07 -16.81 3.24
C HIS A 215 8.69 -16.65 3.91
N GLY A 216 7.78 -15.90 3.26
CA GLY A 216 6.46 -15.58 3.83
C GLY A 216 6.41 -14.31 4.69
N ARG A 217 7.53 -13.65 4.98
CA ARG A 217 7.52 -12.38 5.74
C ARG A 217 6.89 -11.26 4.91
N VAL A 218 5.93 -10.58 5.50
CA VAL A 218 5.30 -9.35 5.02
C VAL A 218 5.57 -8.23 6.03
N GLY A 219 5.90 -7.03 5.56
CA GLY A 219 6.09 -5.83 6.38
C GLY A 219 4.84 -4.96 6.44
N ASP A 220 5.04 -3.68 6.75
CA ASP A 220 4.01 -2.65 6.87
C ASP A 220 3.41 -2.21 5.52
N SER A 221 4.21 -2.25 4.46
CA SER A 221 3.88 -1.59 3.18
C SER A 221 2.55 -1.99 2.53
N PRO A 222 2.04 -3.24 2.60
CA PRO A 222 0.74 -3.58 2.02
C PRO A 222 -0.43 -3.33 2.98
N ILE A 223 -0.17 -2.87 4.20
CA ILE A 223 -1.17 -2.75 5.26
C ILE A 223 -1.67 -1.32 5.33
N ILE A 224 -2.94 -1.11 4.94
CA ILE A 224 -3.62 0.17 5.11
C ILE A 224 -3.68 0.51 6.61
N GLY A 225 -3.22 1.70 6.97
CA GLY A 225 -3.10 2.13 8.36
C GLY A 225 -1.73 1.87 8.99
N ALA A 226 -0.85 1.09 8.33
CA ALA A 226 0.55 0.92 8.74
C ALA A 226 1.50 1.55 7.70
N GLY A 227 1.63 0.98 6.51
CA GLY A 227 2.51 1.53 5.47
C GLY A 227 1.99 2.82 4.83
N MET A 228 0.68 3.00 4.77
CA MET A 228 0.05 4.18 4.19
C MET A 228 -1.40 4.32 4.69
N PHE A 229 -1.83 5.57 4.84
CA PHE A 229 -3.23 5.92 5.08
C PHE A 229 -3.55 7.30 4.51
N VAL A 230 -4.75 7.48 3.97
CA VAL A 230 -5.27 8.78 3.54
C VAL A 230 -6.70 9.00 4.03
N ASP A 231 -7.00 10.24 4.38
CA ASP A 231 -8.32 10.73 4.76
C ASP A 231 -8.47 12.17 4.25
N ASN A 232 -9.46 12.40 3.41
CA ASN A 232 -9.65 13.71 2.76
C ASN A 232 -10.02 14.84 3.74
N GLU A 233 -10.49 14.51 4.96
CA GLU A 233 -10.81 15.49 6.00
C GLU A 233 -9.57 15.85 6.85
N VAL A 234 -8.56 14.98 6.89
CA VAL A 234 -7.40 15.10 7.81
C VAL A 234 -6.09 15.26 7.04
N GLY A 235 -5.84 14.40 6.07
CA GLY A 235 -4.59 14.36 5.33
C GLY A 235 -4.15 12.93 4.97
N GLY A 236 -2.88 12.78 4.61
CA GLY A 236 -2.31 11.47 4.29
C GLY A 236 -0.95 11.26 4.94
N CYS A 237 -0.59 10.01 5.20
CA CYS A 237 0.74 9.63 5.66
C CYS A 237 1.22 8.34 5.00
N CYS A 238 2.53 8.23 4.84
CA CYS A 238 3.23 7.00 4.49
C CYS A 238 4.33 6.76 5.52
N ALA A 239 4.54 5.50 5.86
CA ALA A 239 5.64 5.05 6.70
C ALA A 239 6.55 4.13 5.91
N THR A 240 7.84 4.13 6.25
CA THR A 240 8.86 3.27 5.64
C THR A 240 10.03 3.10 6.62
N GLY A 241 10.82 2.06 6.44
CA GLY A 241 11.94 1.72 7.31
C GLY A 241 11.80 0.32 7.88
N MET A 242 11.76 0.17 9.21
CA MET A 242 11.59 -1.13 9.85
C MET A 242 10.10 -1.48 9.97
N GLY A 243 9.59 -2.30 9.05
CA GLY A 243 8.18 -2.68 8.99
C GLY A 243 7.63 -3.27 10.29
N GLU A 244 8.44 -4.06 11.01
CA GLU A 244 8.09 -4.64 12.31
C GLU A 244 7.87 -3.57 13.40
N ALA A 245 8.57 -2.45 13.32
CA ALA A 245 8.35 -1.32 14.23
C ALA A 245 7.08 -0.55 13.87
N VAL A 246 6.91 -0.25 12.58
CA VAL A 246 5.72 0.47 12.06
C VAL A 246 4.43 -0.29 12.39
N MET A 247 4.41 -1.61 12.24
CA MET A 247 3.22 -2.43 12.54
C MET A 247 2.89 -2.56 14.04
N LYS A 248 3.80 -2.14 14.94
CA LYS A 248 3.59 -2.22 16.40
C LYS A 248 3.13 -0.90 17.02
N THR A 249 3.11 0.17 16.24
CA THR A 249 2.65 1.51 16.65
C THR A 249 1.21 1.74 16.28
#